data_4a5bc4985f38ab4cfea22338db52aea0
#
_entry.id   4a5bc4985f38ab4cfea22338db52aea0
#
_cell.length_a   1.000
_cell.length_b   1.000
_cell.length_c   1.000
_cell.angle_alpha   90.00
_cell.angle_beta   90.00
_cell.angle_gamma   90.00
#
_symmetry.space_group_name_H-M   'P 1'
#
loop_
_entity.id
_entity.type
_entity.pdbx_description
1 polymer ?
#
loop_
_entity_poly.entity_id
_entity_poly.type
_entity_poly.pdbx_seq_one_letter_code
_entity_poly.pdbx_strand_id
1 'polypeptide(L)'
;DAFTREELWCILRDLQAAQKFNVILVTHDLRESVFLADTVYVMSRSPGRFVVKREIELPRPRDLEITYTPAFTDIVHELRGHIGAIRGQAGRPAGATA
;
A
#
# COMPACT_ATOMS: atom_id res chain seq x y z
N ASP A 1 -16.70 -8.23 -0.45
CA ASP A 1 -17.03 -6.82 -0.45
C ASP A 1 -16.08 -6.03 0.45
N ALA A 2 -16.18 -4.72 0.44
CA ALA A 2 -15.28 -3.87 1.21
C ALA A 2 -15.36 -4.11 2.71
N PHE A 3 -16.55 -4.39 3.21
CA PHE A 3 -16.76 -4.62 4.63
C PHE A 3 -16.04 -5.91 5.09
N THR A 4 -16.20 -6.96 4.33
CA THR A 4 -15.53 -8.24 4.59
C THR A 4 -14.01 -8.09 4.51
N ARG A 5 -13.53 -7.31 3.55
CA ARG A 5 -12.12 -7.05 3.39
C ARG A 5 -11.53 -6.33 4.59
N GLU A 6 -12.24 -5.33 5.10
CA GLU A 6 -11.79 -4.60 6.27
C GLU A 6 -11.77 -5.47 7.53
N GLU A 7 -12.73 -6.37 7.66
CA GLU A 7 -12.71 -7.33 8.75
C GLU A 7 -11.47 -8.22 8.68
N LEU A 8 -11.12 -8.67 7.47
CA LEU A 8 -9.92 -9.48 7.27
C LEU A 8 -8.66 -8.70 7.63
N TRP A 9 -8.60 -7.42 7.26
CA TRP A 9 -7.45 -6.58 7.63
C TRP A 9 -7.27 -6.55 9.15
N CYS A 10 -8.35 -6.40 9.89
CA CYS A 10 -8.28 -6.37 11.34
C CYS A 10 -7.80 -7.70 11.93
N ILE A 11 -8.23 -8.82 11.34
CA ILE A 11 -7.78 -10.14 11.76
C ILE A 11 -6.27 -10.29 11.53
N LEU A 12 -5.79 -9.89 10.36
CA LEU A 12 -4.37 -9.96 10.03
C LEU A 12 -3.53 -9.07 10.94
N ARG A 13 -4.02 -7.86 11.22
CA ARG A 13 -3.37 -6.94 12.14
C ARG A 13 -3.21 -7.56 13.51
N ASP A 14 -4.30 -8.11 14.04
CA ASP A 14 -4.31 -8.67 15.38
C ASP A 14 -3.44 -9.92 15.47
N LEU A 15 -3.46 -10.74 14.43
CA LEU A 15 -2.66 -11.95 14.37
C LEU A 15 -1.16 -11.61 14.36
N GLN A 16 -0.76 -10.62 13.58
CA GLN A 16 0.63 -10.20 13.55
C GLN A 16 1.07 -9.63 14.89
N ALA A 17 0.23 -8.82 15.53
CA ALA A 17 0.53 -8.25 16.82
C ALA A 17 0.72 -9.33 17.89
N ALA A 18 -0.11 -10.37 17.85
CA ALA A 18 -0.04 -11.47 18.81
C ALA A 18 1.16 -12.37 18.59
N GLN A 19 1.48 -12.68 17.34
CA GLN A 19 2.53 -13.64 17.01
C GLN A 19 3.90 -13.01 16.80
N LYS A 20 3.94 -11.71 16.50
CA LYS A 20 5.19 -10.94 16.29
C LYS A 20 6.10 -11.55 15.24
N PHE A 21 5.53 -12.05 14.15
CA PHE A 21 6.31 -12.60 13.05
C PHE A 21 6.38 -11.60 11.89
N ASN A 22 7.36 -11.81 11.01
CA ASN A 22 7.50 -11.00 9.82
C ASN A 22 6.55 -11.49 8.74
N VAL A 23 5.89 -10.55 8.05
CA VAL A 23 4.92 -10.86 7.01
C VAL A 23 5.25 -10.07 5.76
N ILE A 24 5.18 -10.73 4.62
CA ILE A 24 5.24 -10.10 3.32
C ILE A 24 3.87 -10.26 2.67
N LEU A 25 3.26 -9.14 2.31
CA LEU A 25 1.94 -9.13 1.68
C LEU A 25 2.07 -8.53 0.29
N VAL A 26 1.57 -9.25 -0.71
CA VAL A 26 1.53 -8.75 -2.08
C VAL A 26 0.08 -8.44 -2.42
N THR A 27 -0.18 -7.20 -2.80
CA THR A 27 -1.55 -6.74 -3.03
C THR A 27 -1.58 -5.59 -4.02
N HIS A 28 -2.72 -5.39 -4.68
CA HIS A 28 -3.01 -4.23 -5.49
C HIS A 28 -3.80 -3.17 -4.72
N ASP A 29 -4.18 -3.48 -3.50
CA ASP A 29 -5.00 -2.58 -2.68
C ASP A 29 -4.11 -1.69 -1.83
N LEU A 30 -4.06 -0.40 -2.17
CA LEU A 30 -3.22 0.57 -1.47
C LEU A 30 -3.65 0.78 -0.02
N ARG A 31 -4.95 0.80 0.23
CA ARG A 31 -5.46 0.97 1.60
C ARG A 31 -5.02 -0.19 2.49
N GLU A 32 -5.08 -1.40 1.96
CA GLU A 32 -4.60 -2.59 2.66
C GLU A 32 -3.12 -2.48 2.99
N SER A 33 -2.31 -2.08 2.02
CA SER A 33 -0.87 -1.91 2.20
C SER A 33 -0.56 -0.92 3.31
N VAL A 34 -1.19 0.25 3.29
CA VAL A 34 -0.92 1.30 4.27
C VAL A 34 -1.44 0.92 5.66
N PHE A 35 -2.56 0.21 5.70
CA PHE A 35 -3.13 -0.20 6.98
C PHE A 35 -2.28 -1.26 7.70
N LEU A 36 -1.75 -2.21 6.95
CA LEU A 36 -1.10 -3.39 7.52
C LEU A 36 0.42 -3.29 7.59
N ALA A 37 1.06 -2.59 6.66
CA ALA A 37 2.51 -2.67 6.51
C ALA A 37 3.26 -1.65 7.36
N ASP A 38 4.50 -2.00 7.70
CA ASP A 38 5.46 -1.03 8.23
C ASP A 38 6.19 -0.33 7.08
N THR A 39 6.42 -1.05 5.99
CA THR A 39 7.06 -0.52 4.80
C THR A 39 6.34 -1.05 3.57
N VAL A 40 6.07 -0.17 2.62
CA VAL A 40 5.44 -0.51 1.35
C VAL A 40 6.47 -0.33 0.23
N TYR A 41 6.60 -1.35 -0.61
CA TYR A 41 7.43 -1.29 -1.80
C TYR A 41 6.53 -1.28 -3.02
N VAL A 42 6.77 -0.32 -3.92
CA VAL A 42 6.07 -0.27 -5.21
C VAL A 42 6.97 -0.88 -6.25
N MET A 43 6.44 -1.82 -7.01
CA MET A 43 7.20 -2.54 -8.02
C MET A 43 6.82 -2.09 -9.43
N SER A 44 7.81 -2.04 -10.30
CA SER A 44 7.56 -1.85 -11.73
C SER A 44 7.01 -3.15 -12.32
N ARG A 45 6.39 -3.05 -13.49
CA ARG A 45 5.73 -4.21 -14.10
C ARG A 45 6.72 -5.16 -14.75
N SER A 46 7.64 -4.63 -15.56
CA SER A 46 8.58 -5.48 -16.31
C SER A 46 9.81 -4.68 -16.70
N PRO A 47 11.02 -5.12 -16.32
CA PRO A 47 11.25 -6.22 -15.39
C PRO A 47 10.77 -5.86 -13.99
N GLY A 48 10.34 -6.84 -13.23
CA GLY A 48 9.89 -6.59 -11.87
C GLY A 48 11.03 -6.11 -10.99
N ARG A 49 10.90 -4.91 -10.45
CA ARG A 49 11.88 -4.37 -9.50
C ARG A 49 11.21 -3.32 -8.63
N PHE A 50 11.79 -3.10 -7.47
CA PHE A 50 11.28 -2.08 -6.56
C PHE A 50 11.69 -0.70 -7.05
N VAL A 51 10.73 0.18 -7.22
CA VAL A 51 10.99 1.56 -7.67
C VAL A 51 10.75 2.59 -6.57
N VAL A 52 9.94 2.26 -5.58
CA VAL A 52 9.67 3.13 -4.45
C VAL A 52 9.67 2.30 -3.17
N LYS A 53 10.30 2.84 -2.13
CA LYS A 53 10.20 2.33 -0.77
C LYS A 53 9.57 3.41 0.09
N ARG A 54 8.47 3.09 0.74
CA ARG A 54 7.76 4.06 1.59
C ARG A 54 7.57 3.46 2.97
N GLU A 55 8.19 4.07 3.95
CA GLU A 55 7.97 3.69 5.34
C GLU A 55 6.67 4.30 5.82
N ILE A 56 5.87 3.52 6.52
CA ILE A 56 4.56 3.95 6.99
C ILE A 56 4.67 4.40 8.44
N GLU A 57 4.64 5.70 8.63
CA GLU A 57 4.87 6.32 9.93
C GLU A 57 3.57 6.54 10.71
N LEU A 58 2.67 5.56 10.63
CA LEU A 58 1.42 5.59 11.38
C LEU A 58 1.58 4.79 12.67
N PRO A 59 1.03 5.29 13.79
CA PRO A 59 1.17 4.58 15.07
C PRO A 59 0.46 3.23 15.05
N ARG A 60 0.93 2.35 15.89
CA ARG A 60 0.29 1.05 16.14
C ARG A 60 -0.22 1.01 17.57
N PRO A 61 -1.30 0.27 17.86
CA PRO A 61 -2.08 -0.50 16.89
C PRO A 61 -2.91 0.41 15.99
N ARG A 62 -3.14 -0.03 14.75
CA ARG A 62 -3.94 0.73 13.80
C ARG A 62 -5.35 0.16 13.79
N ASP A 63 -6.35 1.00 14.02
CA ASP A 63 -7.74 0.60 13.87
C ASP A 63 -8.32 1.17 12.57
N LEU A 64 -9.55 0.77 12.24
CA LEU A 64 -10.14 1.18 10.97
C LEU A 64 -10.38 2.69 10.89
N GLU A 65 -10.52 3.37 12.02
CA GLU A 65 -10.70 4.82 12.02
C GLU A 65 -9.50 5.56 11.43
N ILE A 66 -8.30 4.96 11.53
CA ILE A 66 -7.11 5.59 10.98
C ILE A 66 -7.21 5.76 9.45
N THR A 67 -8.01 4.92 8.80
CA THR A 67 -8.19 5.01 7.33
C THR A 67 -8.92 6.26 6.89
N TYR A 68 -9.56 6.96 7.80
CA TYR A 68 -10.27 8.20 7.51
C TYR A 68 -9.45 9.44 7.86
N THR A 69 -8.24 9.28 8.37
CA THR A 69 -7.41 10.42 8.76
C THR A 69 -6.65 10.96 7.55
N PRO A 70 -6.32 12.27 7.57
CA PRO A 70 -5.47 12.83 6.50
C PRO A 70 -4.11 12.16 6.39
N ALA A 71 -3.52 11.78 7.52
CA ALA A 71 -2.22 11.09 7.50
C ALA A 71 -2.28 9.81 6.67
N PHE A 72 -3.35 9.03 6.82
CA PHE A 72 -3.54 7.81 6.07
C PHE A 72 -3.82 8.09 4.59
N THR A 73 -4.79 8.97 4.33
CA THR A 73 -5.21 9.25 2.95
C THR A 73 -4.10 9.92 2.15
N ASP A 74 -3.26 10.73 2.77
CA ASP A 74 -2.13 11.37 2.09
C ASP A 74 -1.11 10.32 1.63
N ILE A 75 -0.83 9.33 2.46
CA ILE A 75 0.09 8.26 2.08
C ILE A 75 -0.48 7.43 0.93
N VAL A 76 -1.77 7.10 0.99
CA VAL A 76 -2.43 6.38 -0.09
C VAL A 76 -2.37 7.18 -1.39
N HIS A 77 -2.63 8.48 -1.31
CA HIS A 77 -2.58 9.35 -2.47
C HIS A 77 -1.17 9.42 -3.07
N GLU A 78 -0.17 9.53 -2.22
CA GLU A 78 1.23 9.55 -2.64
C GLU A 78 1.59 8.27 -3.38
N LEU A 79 1.24 7.11 -2.84
CA LEU A 79 1.52 5.82 -3.48
C LEU A 79 0.76 5.66 -4.77
N ARG A 80 -0.48 6.12 -4.81
CA ARG A 80 -1.28 6.09 -6.05
C ARG A 80 -0.60 6.91 -7.14
N GLY A 81 -0.03 8.05 -6.78
CA GLY A 81 0.72 8.88 -7.73
C GLY A 81 1.91 8.14 -8.32
N HIS A 82 2.67 7.42 -7.51
CA HIS A 82 3.80 6.62 -7.99
C HIS A 82 3.34 5.52 -8.95
N ILE A 83 2.26 4.83 -8.61
CA ILE A 83 1.72 3.77 -9.48
C ILE A 83 1.23 4.35 -10.78
N GLY A 84 0.55 5.49 -10.74
CA GLY A 84 0.08 6.17 -11.94
C GLY A 84 1.21 6.56 -12.87
N ALA A 85 2.31 7.06 -12.32
CA ALA A 85 3.49 7.43 -13.11
C ALA A 85 4.12 6.20 -13.77
N ILE A 86 4.23 5.08 -13.04
CA ILE A 86 4.76 3.84 -13.59
C ILE A 86 3.87 3.32 -14.72
N ARG A 87 2.56 3.30 -14.52
CA ARG A 87 1.61 2.85 -15.54
C ARG A 87 1.59 3.77 -16.74
N GLY A 88 1.69 5.08 -16.50
CA GLY A 88 1.76 6.06 -17.58
C GLY A 88 2.97 5.84 -18.46
N GLN A 89 4.12 5.60 -17.88
CA GLN A 89 5.34 5.31 -18.62
C GLN A 89 5.24 3.99 -19.38
N ALA A 90 4.72 2.95 -18.74
CA ALA A 90 4.59 1.64 -19.35
C ALA A 90 3.56 1.63 -20.47
N GLY A 91 2.51 2.47 -20.35
CA GLY A 91 1.44 2.50 -21.32
C GLY A 91 1.65 3.44 -22.49
N ARG A 92 2.79 4.17 -22.54
CA ARG A 92 3.05 5.14 -23.60
C ARG A 92 4.12 4.64 -24.56
N PRO A 93 3.92 4.86 -25.87
CA PRO A 93 4.99 4.60 -26.84
C PRO A 93 6.18 5.51 -26.54
N ALA A 94 7.37 5.07 -26.92
CA ALA A 94 8.57 5.90 -26.83
C ALA A 94 8.36 7.18 -27.63
N GLY A 95 8.67 8.32 -27.00
CA GLY A 95 8.52 9.61 -27.63
C GLY A 95 7.15 10.24 -27.50
N ALA A 96 6.18 9.57 -26.90
CA ALA A 96 4.87 10.16 -26.66
C ALA A 96 4.98 11.27 -25.61
N THR A 97 4.30 12.37 -25.83
CA THR A 97 4.22 13.45 -24.84
C THR A 97 2.91 13.35 -24.08
N ALA A 98 2.95 13.92 -22.91
CA ALA A 98 1.75 13.96 -22.07
C ALA A 98 0.65 14.80 -22.72
#